data_148d45dd59bc755efbcdc3cf86931d31
#
_entry.id   148d45dd59bc755efbcdc3cf86931d31
#
_cell.length_a   1.000
_cell.length_b   1.000
_cell.length_c   1.000
_cell.angle_alpha   90.00
_cell.angle_beta   90.00
_cell.angle_gamma   90.00
#
_symmetry.space_group_name_H-M   'P 1'
#
loop_
_entity.id
_entity.type
_entity.pdbx_description
1 polymer ?
#
loop_
_entity_poly.entity_id
_entity_poly.type
_entity_poly.pdbx_seq_one_letter_code
_entity_poly.pdbx_strand_id
1 'polypeptide(L)'
;MKYSIIVPVFNRPDEVDELLESLTHQTEKDFEVVIVEDGSQTPCEEVCKRYENLMDIHYYYKENSGPGQSRNYGAERAKGEYLLILDSDVVLPEGYLKAVSDELSREPADAFGGPDKAHSSFTDTQKAISYSMTSFFTTGGIRGGKKKMDKFYPRSFNMGIRRDVYLRLNGFSNMRFGEDIDFSIRIFKAGCRCRLFPEAWVWHKRRTDFRKFWRQVYNSGIARINLYKKYPESLKLVHLLPMVFTVGVIGTLLLLFFGFLPYMLGTVHVFPTLGNAMAALGCIGLAGIILYTIALFIDSSRENHSIKIGLLSIRAAFTQLMGYGCGFLSAWWKRCVLGQSEFSAYNKTFYK
;
A
#
# COMPACT_ATOMS: atom_id res chain seq x y z
N MET A 1 1.54 9.29 30.16
CA MET A 1 1.80 9.39 28.70
C MET A 1 0.76 8.59 27.97
N LYS A 2 0.02 9.25 27.09
CA LYS A 2 -1.12 8.65 26.40
C LYS A 2 -0.70 7.97 25.12
N TYR A 3 0.20 8.57 24.36
CA TYR A 3 0.59 8.09 23.05
C TYR A 3 2.10 7.87 22.91
N SER A 4 2.50 6.78 22.24
CA SER A 4 3.85 6.59 21.70
C SER A 4 3.76 6.50 20.18
N ILE A 5 4.37 7.44 19.49
CA ILE A 5 4.42 7.49 18.02
C ILE A 5 5.65 6.72 17.57
N ILE A 6 5.45 5.59 16.88
CA ILE A 6 6.52 4.69 16.46
C ILE A 6 6.75 4.84 14.96
N VAL A 7 7.97 5.20 14.58
CA VAL A 7 8.35 5.49 13.20
C VAL A 7 9.57 4.65 12.79
N PRO A 8 9.40 3.64 11.94
CA PRO A 8 10.53 2.94 11.32
C PRO A 8 11.13 3.80 10.21
N VAL A 9 12.45 3.93 10.17
CA VAL A 9 13.16 4.77 9.20
C VAL A 9 14.22 3.97 8.47
N PHE A 10 14.33 4.20 7.15
CA PHE A 10 15.43 3.65 6.33
C PHE A 10 15.79 4.63 5.21
N ASN A 11 16.96 5.32 5.35
CA ASN A 11 17.51 6.28 4.38
C ASN A 11 16.54 7.44 4.03
N ARG A 12 15.90 8.09 5.03
CA ARG A 12 14.86 9.10 4.82
C ARG A 12 14.92 10.27 5.81
N PRO A 13 16.09 10.90 6.03
CA PRO A 13 16.21 11.98 7.01
C PRO A 13 15.29 13.18 6.70
N ASP A 14 15.12 13.56 5.42
CA ASP A 14 14.27 14.67 5.02
C ASP A 14 12.78 14.44 5.33
N GLU A 15 12.32 13.20 5.14
CA GLU A 15 10.93 12.83 5.44
C GLU A 15 10.68 12.80 6.95
N VAL A 16 11.67 12.36 7.74
CA VAL A 16 11.62 12.43 9.21
C VAL A 16 11.56 13.87 9.70
N ASP A 17 12.31 14.78 9.08
CA ASP A 17 12.28 16.21 9.41
C ASP A 17 10.88 16.81 9.25
N GLU A 18 10.23 16.57 8.11
CA GLU A 18 8.87 17.04 7.87
C GLU A 18 7.84 16.42 8.83
N LEU A 19 7.99 15.13 9.17
CA LEU A 19 7.14 14.47 10.15
C LEU A 19 7.32 15.10 11.54
N LEU A 20 8.56 15.26 12.03
CA LEU A 20 8.85 15.85 13.34
C LEU A 20 8.38 17.30 13.42
N GLU A 21 8.60 18.08 12.37
CA GLU A 21 8.06 19.44 12.28
C GLU A 21 6.53 19.44 12.46
N SER A 22 5.81 18.56 11.78
CA SER A 22 4.35 18.45 11.90
C SER A 22 3.89 18.04 13.30
N LEU A 23 4.71 17.29 14.04
CA LEU A 23 4.46 16.89 15.42
C LEU A 23 4.64 18.06 16.42
N THR A 24 5.54 19.00 16.12
CA THR A 24 5.68 20.22 16.96
C THR A 24 4.40 21.05 17.01
N HIS A 25 3.58 20.99 15.95
CA HIS A 25 2.34 21.75 15.82
C HIS A 25 1.11 21.05 16.39
N GLN A 26 1.24 19.83 16.95
CA GLN A 26 0.10 19.14 17.54
C GLN A 26 -0.45 19.93 18.74
N THR A 27 -1.76 20.04 18.82
CA THR A 27 -2.45 20.72 19.93
C THR A 27 -2.42 19.90 21.23
N GLU A 28 -2.32 18.57 21.14
CA GLU A 28 -2.17 17.66 22.27
C GLU A 28 -0.70 17.26 22.41
N LYS A 29 -0.14 17.38 23.61
CA LYS A 29 1.31 17.22 23.87
C LYS A 29 1.67 15.99 24.71
N ASP A 30 0.71 15.19 25.13
CA ASP A 30 0.96 13.98 25.95
C ASP A 30 1.38 12.79 25.11
N PHE A 31 2.53 12.91 24.43
CA PHE A 31 3.10 11.86 23.59
C PHE A 31 4.64 11.83 23.64
N GLU A 32 5.20 10.68 23.30
CA GLU A 32 6.61 10.49 22.94
C GLU A 32 6.73 10.08 21.48
N VAL A 33 7.90 10.29 20.90
CA VAL A 33 8.25 9.82 19.54
C VAL A 33 9.38 8.81 19.63
N VAL A 34 9.18 7.62 19.09
CA VAL A 34 10.14 6.54 19.06
C VAL A 34 10.58 6.31 17.61
N ILE A 35 11.74 6.85 17.25
CA ILE A 35 12.35 6.69 15.93
C ILE A 35 13.23 5.43 15.93
N VAL A 36 12.99 4.53 15.00
CA VAL A 36 13.78 3.31 14.86
C VAL A 36 14.44 3.28 13.48
N GLU A 37 15.73 3.58 13.46
CA GLU A 37 16.58 3.55 12.26
C GLU A 37 16.93 2.09 11.91
N ASP A 38 16.53 1.63 10.75
CA ASP A 38 16.63 0.24 10.30
C ASP A 38 17.85 -0.01 9.41
N GLY A 39 19.06 0.35 9.92
CA GLY A 39 20.33 0.11 9.22
C GLY A 39 20.56 1.06 8.05
N SER A 40 20.19 2.33 8.19
CA SER A 40 20.38 3.37 7.16
C SER A 40 21.84 3.70 6.92
N GLN A 41 22.17 3.98 5.68
CA GLN A 41 23.45 4.59 5.28
C GLN A 41 23.44 6.11 5.53
N THR A 42 22.27 6.73 5.47
CA THR A 42 22.04 8.14 5.79
C THR A 42 21.05 8.21 6.96
N PRO A 43 21.56 8.15 8.20
CA PRO A 43 20.71 8.15 9.39
C PRO A 43 20.08 9.51 9.65
N CYS A 44 18.97 9.53 10.41
CA CYS A 44 18.25 10.75 10.78
C CYS A 44 18.55 11.22 12.21
N GLU A 45 19.60 10.74 12.86
CA GLU A 45 19.95 11.09 14.25
C GLU A 45 20.10 12.59 14.44
N GLU A 46 20.85 13.26 13.56
CA GLU A 46 21.05 14.71 13.64
C GLU A 46 19.75 15.51 13.41
N VAL A 47 18.83 14.94 12.65
CA VAL A 47 17.48 15.49 12.52
C VAL A 47 16.75 15.40 13.84
N CYS A 48 16.73 14.23 14.48
CA CYS A 48 16.07 14.02 15.79
C CYS A 48 16.59 14.98 16.87
N LYS A 49 17.91 15.18 16.97
CA LYS A 49 18.52 16.10 17.94
C LYS A 49 17.99 17.55 17.86
N ARG A 50 17.59 18.01 16.70
CA ARG A 50 17.03 19.36 16.53
C ARG A 50 15.69 19.56 17.25
N TYR A 51 14.96 18.48 17.48
CA TYR A 51 13.62 18.49 18.06
C TYR A 51 13.57 18.01 19.52
N GLU A 52 14.66 17.52 20.11
CA GLU A 52 14.70 16.99 21.50
C GLU A 52 14.27 18.00 22.55
N ASN A 53 14.50 19.30 22.31
CA ASN A 53 14.04 20.36 23.22
C ASN A 53 12.55 20.73 23.03
N LEU A 54 11.89 20.24 22.01
CA LEU A 54 10.52 20.57 21.65
C LEU A 54 9.53 19.44 22.00
N MET A 55 10.01 18.19 22.04
CA MET A 55 9.20 17.01 22.35
C MET A 55 10.05 15.86 22.87
N ASP A 56 9.44 14.89 23.55
CA ASP A 56 10.10 13.69 24.05
C ASP A 56 10.42 12.72 22.90
N ILE A 57 11.68 12.69 22.44
CA ILE A 57 12.14 11.88 21.30
C ILE A 57 13.14 10.85 21.79
N HIS A 58 12.92 9.58 21.37
CA HIS A 58 13.83 8.48 21.57
C HIS A 58 14.30 7.94 20.22
N TYR A 59 15.59 8.08 19.92
CA TYR A 59 16.21 7.57 18.72
C TYR A 59 16.95 6.25 19.01
N TYR A 60 16.68 5.25 18.17
CA TYR A 60 17.34 3.94 18.24
C TYR A 60 17.84 3.52 16.86
N TYR A 61 19.08 3.06 16.79
CA TYR A 61 19.67 2.48 15.60
C TYR A 61 19.77 0.95 15.74
N LYS A 62 19.43 0.20 14.71
CA LYS A 62 19.60 -1.26 14.66
C LYS A 62 19.97 -1.72 13.25
N GLU A 63 20.50 -2.94 13.13
CA GLU A 63 20.72 -3.57 11.83
C GLU A 63 19.39 -3.75 11.06
N ASN A 64 19.47 -3.68 9.72
CA ASN A 64 18.31 -3.79 8.86
C ASN A 64 17.59 -5.14 9.01
N SER A 65 16.34 -5.10 9.38
CA SER A 65 15.46 -6.27 9.51
C SER A 65 14.06 -6.06 8.92
N GLY A 66 13.84 -4.92 8.33
CA GLY A 66 12.58 -4.52 7.71
C GLY A 66 11.63 -3.76 8.64
N PRO A 67 10.64 -3.06 8.05
CA PRO A 67 9.80 -2.11 8.78
C PRO A 67 8.95 -2.75 9.88
N GLY A 68 8.45 -3.98 9.69
CA GLY A 68 7.67 -4.69 10.70
C GLY A 68 8.46 -4.93 11.99
N GLN A 69 9.71 -5.42 11.85
CA GLN A 69 10.57 -5.69 12.99
C GLN A 69 11.04 -4.39 13.68
N SER A 70 11.24 -3.32 12.91
CA SER A 70 11.57 -2.01 13.48
C SER A 70 10.41 -1.41 14.26
N ARG A 71 9.16 -1.62 13.81
CA ARG A 71 7.97 -1.24 14.59
C ARG A 71 7.87 -2.05 15.89
N ASN A 72 8.16 -3.36 15.85
CA ASN A 72 8.18 -4.21 17.05
C ASN A 72 9.24 -3.71 18.05
N TYR A 73 10.45 -3.43 17.56
CA TYR A 73 11.55 -2.92 18.37
C TYR A 73 11.18 -1.61 19.08
N GLY A 74 10.51 -0.69 18.38
CA GLY A 74 10.01 0.54 18.97
C GLY A 74 8.87 0.31 19.97
N ALA A 75 7.94 -0.58 19.66
CA ALA A 75 6.79 -0.90 20.54
C ALA A 75 7.20 -1.49 21.89
N GLU A 76 8.26 -2.29 21.93
CA GLU A 76 8.82 -2.84 23.18
C GLU A 76 9.36 -1.74 24.12
N ARG A 77 9.84 -0.62 23.55
CA ARG A 77 10.45 0.51 24.27
C ARG A 77 9.48 1.64 24.58
N ALA A 78 8.35 1.61 23.92
CA ALA A 78 7.28 2.61 24.07
C ALA A 78 6.63 2.55 25.46
N LYS A 79 6.25 3.71 26.00
CA LYS A 79 5.66 3.87 27.35
C LYS A 79 4.18 4.23 27.32
N GLY A 80 3.69 4.74 26.18
CA GLY A 80 2.31 5.19 26.00
C GLY A 80 1.27 4.09 26.12
N GLU A 81 0.07 4.46 26.50
CA GLU A 81 -1.09 3.55 26.55
C GLU A 81 -1.47 3.05 25.14
N TYR A 82 -1.41 3.95 24.16
CA TYR A 82 -1.64 3.67 22.74
C TYR A 82 -0.37 3.85 21.94
N LEU A 83 -0.10 2.89 21.06
CA LEU A 83 0.94 2.98 20.04
C LEU A 83 0.33 3.54 18.76
N LEU A 84 0.90 4.62 18.24
CA LEU A 84 0.56 5.21 16.95
C LEU A 84 1.67 4.84 15.97
N ILE A 85 1.40 3.87 15.11
CA ILE A 85 2.34 3.41 14.09
C ILE A 85 2.19 4.32 12.87
N LEU A 86 3.25 5.03 12.52
CA LEU A 86 3.31 5.92 11.36
C LEU A 86 4.48 5.55 10.45
N ASP A 87 4.34 5.76 9.14
CA ASP A 87 5.49 5.70 8.23
C ASP A 87 6.21 7.06 8.23
N SER A 88 7.51 7.09 7.93
CA SER A 88 8.32 8.32 7.92
C SER A 88 7.87 9.33 6.86
N ASP A 89 7.13 8.89 5.82
CA ASP A 89 6.66 9.71 4.71
C ASP A 89 5.22 10.28 4.92
N VAL A 90 4.78 10.39 6.18
CA VAL A 90 3.53 11.05 6.53
C VAL A 90 3.77 12.43 7.15
N VAL A 91 2.81 13.33 6.96
CA VAL A 91 2.74 14.63 7.63
C VAL A 91 1.39 14.72 8.31
N LEU A 92 1.36 15.21 9.54
CA LEU A 92 0.16 15.25 10.37
C LEU A 92 -0.49 16.64 10.35
N PRO A 93 -1.83 16.74 10.26
CA PRO A 93 -2.53 17.99 10.55
C PRO A 93 -2.43 18.31 12.06
N GLU A 94 -2.46 19.58 12.41
CA GLU A 94 -2.31 20.08 13.81
C GLU A 94 -3.28 19.43 14.80
N GLY A 95 -4.47 19.06 14.35
CA GLY A 95 -5.52 18.44 15.16
C GLY A 95 -5.51 16.90 15.16
N TYR A 96 -4.48 16.23 14.64
CA TYR A 96 -4.49 14.76 14.50
C TYR A 96 -4.61 14.06 15.85
N LEU A 97 -3.75 14.37 16.82
CA LEU A 97 -3.79 13.73 18.14
C LEU A 97 -5.09 14.07 18.90
N LYS A 98 -5.57 15.30 18.75
CA LYS A 98 -6.87 15.68 19.31
C LYS A 98 -8.01 14.86 18.71
N ALA A 99 -8.03 14.68 17.40
CA ALA A 99 -9.04 13.84 16.72
C ALA A 99 -8.99 12.38 17.21
N VAL A 100 -7.80 11.82 17.43
CA VAL A 100 -7.64 10.50 18.03
C VAL A 100 -8.22 10.47 19.44
N SER A 101 -7.92 11.47 20.28
CA SER A 101 -8.42 11.55 21.64
C SER A 101 -9.94 11.69 21.70
N ASP A 102 -10.51 12.55 20.86
CA ASP A 102 -11.96 12.78 20.78
C ASP A 102 -12.70 11.49 20.37
N GLU A 103 -12.17 10.77 19.36
CA GLU A 103 -12.75 9.50 18.91
C GLU A 103 -12.66 8.38 19.98
N LEU A 104 -11.55 8.27 20.69
CA LEU A 104 -11.37 7.31 21.77
C LEU A 104 -12.27 7.64 22.97
N SER A 105 -12.46 8.91 23.28
CA SER A 105 -13.35 9.37 24.35
C SER A 105 -14.82 9.12 24.02
N ARG A 106 -15.20 9.30 22.74
CA ARG A 106 -16.57 9.03 22.28
C ARG A 106 -16.90 7.55 22.35
N GLU A 107 -15.98 6.70 21.92
CA GLU A 107 -16.15 5.27 21.87
C GLU A 107 -14.79 4.55 21.90
N PRO A 108 -14.46 3.80 22.95
CA PRO A 108 -13.20 3.09 23.06
C PRO A 108 -12.94 2.13 21.89
N ALA A 109 -11.68 1.97 21.50
CA ALA A 109 -11.23 1.02 20.49
C ALA A 109 -9.92 0.37 20.94
N ASP A 110 -9.76 -0.93 20.64
CA ASP A 110 -8.50 -1.63 20.88
C ASP A 110 -7.48 -1.30 19.78
N ALA A 111 -7.99 -1.12 18.56
CA ALA A 111 -7.18 -0.69 17.41
C ALA A 111 -8.01 0.24 16.52
N PHE A 112 -7.33 1.12 15.80
CA PHE A 112 -7.96 2.05 14.87
C PHE A 112 -7.00 2.45 13.75
N GLY A 113 -7.48 3.19 12.79
CA GLY A 113 -6.68 3.86 11.78
C GLY A 113 -7.47 4.98 11.15
N GLY A 114 -6.76 5.89 10.51
CA GLY A 114 -7.32 7.00 9.78
C GLY A 114 -7.05 6.91 8.28
N PRO A 115 -7.78 7.69 7.46
CA PRO A 115 -7.53 7.78 6.03
C PRO A 115 -6.25 8.53 5.72
N ASP A 116 -5.74 8.32 4.50
CA ASP A 116 -4.70 9.16 3.92
C ASP A 116 -5.30 10.15 2.92
N LYS A 117 -4.72 11.34 2.86
CA LYS A 117 -5.08 12.38 1.90
C LYS A 117 -3.88 12.74 1.02
N ALA A 118 -4.18 13.15 -0.22
CA ALA A 118 -3.19 13.73 -1.09
C ALA A 118 -2.88 15.17 -0.63
N HIS A 119 -1.60 15.52 -0.53
CA HIS A 119 -1.19 16.89 -0.25
C HIS A 119 -1.34 17.77 -1.50
N SER A 120 -1.62 19.06 -1.33
CA SER A 120 -1.76 20.01 -2.45
C SER A 120 -0.50 20.12 -3.31
N SER A 121 0.67 19.93 -2.72
CA SER A 121 1.99 19.96 -3.39
C SER A 121 2.29 18.73 -4.26
N PHE A 122 1.38 17.74 -4.35
CA PHE A 122 1.62 16.55 -5.16
C PHE A 122 1.84 16.91 -6.63
N THR A 123 2.90 16.34 -7.20
CA THR A 123 3.15 16.41 -8.64
C THR A 123 2.03 15.73 -9.45
N ASP A 124 1.92 16.04 -10.73
CA ASP A 124 0.92 15.42 -11.62
C ASP A 124 1.03 13.88 -11.62
N THR A 125 2.27 13.34 -11.54
CA THR A 125 2.51 11.89 -11.43
C THR A 125 1.96 11.33 -10.12
N GLN A 126 2.16 11.99 -9.00
CA GLN A 126 1.63 11.56 -7.71
C GLN A 126 0.10 11.64 -7.66
N LYS A 127 -0.51 12.67 -8.28
CA LYS A 127 -1.97 12.78 -8.42
C LYS A 127 -2.53 11.64 -9.27
N ALA A 128 -1.88 11.32 -10.40
CA ALA A 128 -2.27 10.20 -11.24
C ALA A 128 -2.16 8.84 -10.53
N ILE A 129 -1.09 8.62 -9.75
CA ILE A 129 -0.93 7.42 -8.91
C ILE A 129 -1.99 7.38 -7.82
N SER A 130 -2.28 8.51 -7.16
CA SER A 130 -3.34 8.59 -6.16
C SER A 130 -4.70 8.23 -6.74
N TYR A 131 -5.06 8.79 -7.89
CA TYR A 131 -6.27 8.45 -8.63
C TYR A 131 -6.34 6.93 -8.88
N SER A 132 -5.27 6.32 -9.43
CA SER A 132 -5.29 4.89 -9.72
C SER A 132 -5.47 4.04 -8.45
N MET A 133 -4.99 4.49 -7.28
CA MET A 133 -5.11 3.77 -6.02
C MET A 133 -6.49 3.91 -5.34
N THR A 134 -7.31 4.86 -5.75
CA THR A 134 -8.62 5.16 -5.13
C THR A 134 -9.80 5.00 -6.08
N SER A 135 -9.58 5.09 -7.40
CA SER A 135 -10.64 5.02 -8.41
C SER A 135 -11.38 3.68 -8.39
N PHE A 136 -12.68 3.74 -8.65
CA PHE A 136 -13.52 2.57 -8.85
C PHE A 136 -13.01 1.68 -10.01
N PHE A 137 -12.54 2.27 -11.09
CA PHE A 137 -12.05 1.54 -12.27
C PHE A 137 -10.82 0.66 -12.02
N THR A 138 -10.06 0.94 -10.97
CA THR A 138 -8.83 0.20 -10.65
C THR A 138 -8.94 -0.63 -9.38
N THR A 139 -9.76 -0.19 -8.42
CA THR A 139 -9.89 -0.83 -7.10
C THR A 139 -11.24 -1.51 -6.87
N GLY A 140 -12.19 -1.37 -7.81
CA GLY A 140 -13.55 -1.88 -7.64
C GLY A 140 -14.30 -1.27 -6.46
N GLY A 141 -13.90 -0.06 -6.03
CA GLY A 141 -14.53 0.65 -4.91
C GLY A 141 -14.07 0.21 -3.51
N ILE A 142 -13.05 -0.67 -3.41
CA ILE A 142 -12.50 -1.10 -2.10
C ILE A 142 -11.77 0.04 -1.40
N ARG A 143 -11.17 0.96 -2.15
CA ARG A 143 -10.48 2.15 -1.65
C ARG A 143 -11.20 3.39 -2.15
N GLY A 144 -11.27 4.43 -1.30
CA GLY A 144 -11.92 5.69 -1.67
C GLY A 144 -13.46 5.67 -1.67
N GLY A 145 -14.08 4.53 -1.46
CA GLY A 145 -15.54 4.41 -1.45
C GLY A 145 -16.18 4.89 -0.13
N LYS A 146 -17.30 5.64 -0.24
CA LYS A 146 -18.11 6.08 0.89
C LYS A 146 -18.92 4.94 1.55
N LYS A 147 -18.77 3.69 1.11
CA LYS A 147 -19.46 2.55 1.71
C LYS A 147 -18.81 2.18 3.04
N LYS A 148 -19.59 2.16 4.11
CA LYS A 148 -19.21 1.53 5.39
C LYS A 148 -18.79 0.09 5.10
N MET A 149 -17.49 -0.21 5.26
CA MET A 149 -17.01 -1.58 5.25
C MET A 149 -17.34 -2.20 6.61
N ASP A 150 -17.91 -3.40 6.63
CA ASP A 150 -18.22 -4.13 7.85
C ASP A 150 -17.00 -4.34 8.77
N LYS A 151 -15.80 -4.32 8.18
CA LYS A 151 -14.51 -4.44 8.88
C LYS A 151 -13.51 -3.47 8.28
N PHE A 152 -12.95 -2.60 9.12
CA PHE A 152 -11.86 -1.70 8.76
C PHE A 152 -10.52 -2.35 9.13
N TYR A 153 -9.62 -2.48 8.16
CA TYR A 153 -8.26 -3.00 8.34
C TYR A 153 -7.27 -1.83 8.45
N PRO A 154 -6.78 -1.49 9.66
CA PRO A 154 -5.78 -0.45 9.84
C PRO A 154 -4.53 -0.73 9.01
N ARG A 155 -3.94 0.31 8.45
CA ARG A 155 -2.71 0.24 7.66
C ARG A 155 -1.56 0.82 8.46
N SER A 156 -0.38 0.26 8.31
CA SER A 156 0.80 0.64 9.08
C SER A 156 1.24 2.10 8.93
N PHE A 157 0.83 2.79 7.86
CA PHE A 157 1.13 4.21 7.71
C PHE A 157 0.33 5.14 8.64
N ASN A 158 -0.78 4.65 9.21
CA ASN A 158 -1.65 5.37 10.16
C ASN A 158 -2.49 4.38 10.95
N MET A 159 -1.86 3.69 11.90
CA MET A 159 -2.48 2.68 12.75
C MET A 159 -2.29 3.05 14.23
N GLY A 160 -3.38 3.12 14.98
CA GLY A 160 -3.36 3.19 16.42
C GLY A 160 -3.77 1.85 17.03
N ILE A 161 -3.14 1.46 18.14
CA ILE A 161 -3.46 0.24 18.86
C ILE A 161 -3.07 0.36 20.33
N ARG A 162 -3.88 -0.19 21.24
CA ARG A 162 -3.51 -0.30 22.65
C ARG A 162 -2.21 -1.10 22.78
N ARG A 163 -1.28 -0.60 23.61
CA ARG A 163 0.03 -1.23 23.79
C ARG A 163 -0.08 -2.66 24.33
N ASP A 164 -0.96 -2.93 25.29
CA ASP A 164 -1.19 -4.28 25.83
C ASP A 164 -1.69 -5.26 24.77
N VAL A 165 -2.57 -4.82 23.88
CA VAL A 165 -3.08 -5.62 22.74
C VAL A 165 -1.96 -5.90 21.74
N TYR A 166 -1.14 -4.89 21.42
CA TYR A 166 0.00 -5.05 20.50
C TYR A 166 0.98 -6.11 21.01
N LEU A 167 1.39 -6.00 22.28
CA LEU A 167 2.34 -6.93 22.91
C LEU A 167 1.75 -8.34 23.03
N ARG A 168 0.49 -8.47 23.46
CA ARG A 168 -0.21 -9.76 23.54
C ARG A 168 -0.30 -10.48 22.21
N LEU A 169 -0.44 -9.72 21.11
CA LEU A 169 -0.49 -10.25 19.75
C LEU A 169 0.90 -10.42 19.10
N ASN A 170 2.00 -10.16 19.83
CA ASN A 170 3.38 -10.22 19.33
C ASN A 170 3.64 -9.33 18.10
N GLY A 171 2.99 -8.16 18.03
CA GLY A 171 3.23 -7.16 17.01
C GLY A 171 3.16 -7.66 15.56
N PHE A 172 3.98 -7.08 14.68
CA PHE A 172 4.07 -7.47 13.27
C PHE A 172 4.83 -8.79 13.11
N SER A 173 4.29 -9.68 12.28
CA SER A 173 4.95 -10.94 11.95
C SER A 173 6.15 -10.73 11.02
N ASN A 174 7.06 -11.71 11.00
CA ASN A 174 8.21 -11.70 10.10
C ASN A 174 7.80 -12.10 8.67
N MET A 175 6.84 -11.36 8.10
CA MET A 175 6.45 -11.48 6.70
C MET A 175 7.20 -10.44 5.87
N ARG A 176 7.61 -10.82 4.66
CA ARG A 176 8.31 -9.91 3.77
C ARG A 176 7.39 -8.81 3.21
N PHE A 177 6.15 -9.16 2.90
CA PHE A 177 5.13 -8.25 2.39
C PHE A 177 3.76 -8.62 2.97
N GLY A 178 2.96 -7.61 3.34
CA GLY A 178 1.60 -7.78 3.85
C GLY A 178 1.53 -8.00 5.36
N GLU A 179 2.59 -7.66 6.08
CA GLU A 179 2.69 -7.75 7.54
C GLU A 179 1.62 -6.90 8.25
N ASP A 180 1.21 -5.78 7.65
CA ASP A 180 0.14 -4.91 8.15
C ASP A 180 -1.24 -5.58 8.07
N ILE A 181 -1.51 -6.26 6.96
CA ILE A 181 -2.76 -7.00 6.76
C ILE A 181 -2.79 -8.25 7.65
N ASP A 182 -1.66 -8.97 7.77
CA ASP A 182 -1.51 -10.09 8.69
C ASP A 182 -1.84 -9.66 10.13
N PHE A 183 -1.26 -8.55 10.58
CA PHE A 183 -1.49 -8.02 11.91
C PHE A 183 -2.95 -7.63 12.12
N SER A 184 -3.55 -6.95 11.15
CA SER A 184 -4.98 -6.61 11.20
C SER A 184 -5.87 -7.86 11.26
N ILE A 185 -5.56 -8.94 10.54
CA ILE A 185 -6.29 -10.21 10.62
C ILE A 185 -6.19 -10.80 12.04
N ARG A 186 -4.99 -10.75 12.67
CA ARG A 186 -4.81 -11.25 14.05
C ARG A 186 -5.56 -10.40 15.08
N ILE A 187 -5.61 -9.08 14.90
CA ILE A 187 -6.41 -8.18 15.73
C ILE A 187 -7.90 -8.60 15.67
N PHE A 188 -8.44 -8.84 14.48
CA PHE A 188 -9.83 -9.31 14.34
C PHE A 188 -10.07 -10.72 14.91
N LYS A 189 -9.15 -11.66 14.69
CA LYS A 189 -9.26 -13.02 15.22
C LYS A 189 -9.20 -13.06 16.75
N ALA A 190 -8.54 -12.09 17.36
CA ALA A 190 -8.49 -11.91 18.81
C ALA A 190 -9.76 -11.25 19.39
N GLY A 191 -10.77 -10.96 18.57
CA GLY A 191 -12.00 -10.30 19.02
C GLY A 191 -11.84 -8.83 19.40
N CYS A 192 -10.72 -8.20 19.01
CA CYS A 192 -10.45 -6.80 19.33
C CYS A 192 -11.34 -5.86 18.52
N ARG A 193 -11.77 -4.78 19.18
CA ARG A 193 -12.59 -3.75 18.58
C ARG A 193 -11.74 -2.83 17.71
N CYS A 194 -11.98 -2.87 16.40
CA CYS A 194 -11.25 -2.08 15.43
C CYS A 194 -12.14 -1.03 14.77
N ARG A 195 -11.71 0.25 14.73
CA ARG A 195 -12.52 1.35 14.22
C ARG A 195 -11.77 2.19 13.19
N LEU A 196 -12.50 2.78 12.25
CA LEU A 196 -12.01 3.88 11.41
C LEU A 196 -12.24 5.20 12.14
N PHE A 197 -11.20 6.03 12.23
CA PHE A 197 -11.26 7.40 12.74
C PHE A 197 -11.12 8.37 11.56
N PRO A 198 -12.25 8.84 10.98
CA PRO A 198 -12.22 9.64 9.76
C PRO A 198 -11.44 10.96 9.90
N GLU A 199 -11.49 11.55 11.10
CA GLU A 199 -10.84 12.84 11.39
C GLU A 199 -9.35 12.70 11.75
N ALA A 200 -8.89 11.50 12.11
CA ALA A 200 -7.48 11.18 12.34
C ALA A 200 -6.78 10.82 11.02
N TRP A 201 -6.87 11.71 10.04
CA TRP A 201 -6.26 11.52 8.73
C TRP A 201 -4.83 12.07 8.69
N VAL A 202 -4.03 11.57 7.73
CA VAL A 202 -2.65 12.03 7.50
C VAL A 202 -2.44 12.39 6.02
N TRP A 203 -1.53 13.31 5.73
CA TRP A 203 -0.97 13.43 4.39
C TRP A 203 0.08 12.35 4.20
N HIS A 204 -0.11 11.48 3.22
CA HIS A 204 0.82 10.38 2.93
C HIS A 204 1.43 10.58 1.56
N LYS A 205 2.75 10.72 1.49
CA LYS A 205 3.48 10.95 0.24
C LYS A 205 3.35 9.75 -0.68
N ARG A 206 2.84 9.99 -1.88
CA ARG A 206 2.77 8.97 -2.93
C ARG A 206 4.13 8.78 -3.59
N ARG A 207 4.36 7.63 -4.20
CA ARG A 207 5.57 7.37 -5.00
C ARG A 207 5.71 8.43 -6.09
N THR A 208 6.93 8.91 -6.28
CA THR A 208 7.23 10.02 -7.18
C THR A 208 7.37 9.61 -8.64
N ASP A 209 7.55 8.31 -8.90
CA ASP A 209 7.72 7.75 -10.24
C ASP A 209 7.02 6.39 -10.42
N PHE A 210 6.76 6.05 -11.69
CA PHE A 210 6.06 4.82 -12.06
C PHE A 210 6.88 3.54 -11.81
N ARG A 211 8.22 3.59 -11.79
CA ARG A 211 9.07 2.43 -11.51
C ARG A 211 8.96 2.03 -10.04
N LYS A 212 9.01 3.01 -9.14
CA LYS A 212 8.79 2.80 -7.69
C LYS A 212 7.35 2.33 -7.44
N PHE A 213 6.38 2.91 -8.16
CA PHE A 213 4.97 2.51 -8.05
C PHE A 213 4.75 1.07 -8.55
N TRP A 214 5.33 0.67 -9.69
CA TRP A 214 5.30 -0.72 -10.17
C TRP A 214 5.82 -1.69 -9.11
N ARG A 215 6.98 -1.40 -8.53
CA ARG A 215 7.55 -2.24 -7.47
C ARG A 215 6.60 -2.38 -6.26
N GLN A 216 5.97 -1.28 -5.85
CA GLN A 216 5.01 -1.28 -4.75
C GLN A 216 3.80 -2.19 -5.04
N VAL A 217 3.18 -2.05 -6.20
CA VAL A 217 1.99 -2.84 -6.54
C VAL A 217 2.32 -4.29 -6.87
N TYR A 218 3.50 -4.56 -7.44
CA TYR A 218 4.02 -5.91 -7.64
C TYR A 218 4.17 -6.65 -6.31
N ASN A 219 4.78 -5.99 -5.32
CA ASN A 219 4.91 -6.53 -3.97
C ASN A 219 3.54 -6.73 -3.29
N SER A 220 2.56 -5.88 -3.58
CA SER A 220 1.19 -6.07 -3.08
C SER A 220 0.53 -7.33 -3.67
N GLY A 221 0.80 -7.65 -4.93
CA GLY A 221 0.39 -8.93 -5.55
C GLY A 221 1.02 -10.14 -4.88
N ILE A 222 2.34 -10.08 -4.59
CA ILE A 222 3.05 -11.11 -3.82
C ILE A 222 2.45 -11.29 -2.44
N ALA A 223 2.24 -10.19 -1.72
CA ALA A 223 1.65 -10.18 -0.37
C ALA A 223 0.31 -10.93 -0.32
N ARG A 224 -0.51 -10.80 -1.37
CA ARG A 224 -1.81 -11.46 -1.44
C ARG A 224 -1.71 -12.98 -1.41
N ILE A 225 -0.73 -13.55 -2.11
CA ILE A 225 -0.48 -15.00 -2.11
C ILE A 225 0.12 -15.45 -0.77
N ASN A 226 1.01 -14.66 -0.17
CA ASN A 226 1.55 -14.95 1.16
C ASN A 226 0.44 -15.02 2.21
N LEU A 227 -0.47 -14.04 2.18
CA LEU A 227 -1.64 -14.01 3.05
C LEU A 227 -2.60 -15.17 2.78
N TYR A 228 -2.84 -15.52 1.51
CA TYR A 228 -3.66 -16.67 1.14
C TYR A 228 -3.08 -17.98 1.68
N LYS A 229 -1.77 -18.19 1.59
CA LYS A 229 -1.09 -19.39 2.14
C LYS A 229 -1.24 -19.48 3.66
N LYS A 230 -1.29 -18.36 4.36
CA LYS A 230 -1.44 -18.29 5.82
C LYS A 230 -2.90 -18.26 6.27
N TYR A 231 -3.75 -17.60 5.51
CA TYR A 231 -5.18 -17.39 5.77
C TYR A 231 -5.98 -17.57 4.47
N PRO A 232 -6.35 -18.81 4.08
CA PRO A 232 -7.04 -19.06 2.82
C PRO A 232 -8.32 -18.23 2.63
N GLU A 233 -9.05 -17.98 3.71
CA GLU A 233 -10.26 -17.17 3.76
C GLU A 233 -10.04 -15.67 3.47
N SER A 234 -8.79 -15.21 3.50
CA SER A 234 -8.44 -13.82 3.21
C SER A 234 -8.50 -13.46 1.72
N LEU A 235 -8.48 -14.46 0.83
CA LEU A 235 -8.54 -14.25 -0.61
C LEU A 235 -9.99 -14.09 -1.06
N LYS A 236 -10.32 -12.92 -1.60
CA LYS A 236 -11.63 -12.59 -2.16
C LYS A 236 -11.55 -12.45 -3.67
N LEU A 237 -12.67 -12.67 -4.39
CA LEU A 237 -12.73 -12.56 -5.86
C LEU A 237 -12.16 -11.25 -6.40
N VAL A 238 -12.44 -10.14 -5.72
CA VAL A 238 -11.91 -8.83 -6.09
C VAL A 238 -10.38 -8.76 -6.13
N HIS A 239 -9.68 -9.58 -5.34
CA HIS A 239 -8.22 -9.64 -5.37
C HIS A 239 -7.66 -10.34 -6.62
N LEU A 240 -8.52 -11.07 -7.35
CA LEU A 240 -8.16 -11.73 -8.61
C LEU A 240 -8.30 -10.80 -9.82
N LEU A 241 -9.08 -9.70 -9.71
CA LEU A 241 -9.37 -8.82 -10.84
C LEU A 241 -8.11 -8.27 -11.54
N PRO A 242 -7.06 -7.79 -10.82
CA PRO A 242 -5.85 -7.33 -11.49
C PRO A 242 -5.10 -8.46 -12.21
N MET A 243 -5.13 -9.68 -11.68
CA MET A 243 -4.55 -10.85 -12.33
C MET A 243 -5.32 -11.19 -13.61
N VAL A 244 -6.66 -11.24 -13.55
CA VAL A 244 -7.53 -11.48 -14.72
C VAL A 244 -7.30 -10.40 -15.78
N PHE A 245 -7.22 -9.12 -15.38
CA PHE A 245 -6.89 -8.02 -16.28
C PHE A 245 -5.53 -8.25 -16.97
N THR A 246 -4.50 -8.61 -16.22
CA THR A 246 -3.15 -8.87 -16.74
C THR A 246 -3.15 -10.01 -17.77
N VAL A 247 -3.79 -11.13 -17.44
CA VAL A 247 -3.92 -12.27 -18.34
C VAL A 247 -4.75 -11.90 -19.58
N GLY A 248 -5.81 -11.12 -19.40
CA GLY A 248 -6.66 -10.63 -20.50
C GLY A 248 -5.89 -9.74 -21.48
N VAL A 249 -5.09 -8.79 -20.97
CA VAL A 249 -4.24 -7.91 -21.82
C VAL A 249 -3.21 -8.74 -22.57
N ILE A 250 -2.47 -9.63 -21.87
CA ILE A 250 -1.46 -10.49 -22.52
C ILE A 250 -2.13 -11.41 -23.54
N GLY A 251 -3.25 -12.03 -23.19
CA GLY A 251 -4.01 -12.92 -24.07
C GLY A 251 -4.49 -12.18 -25.34
N THR A 252 -5.01 -10.96 -25.19
CA THR A 252 -5.41 -10.10 -26.33
C THR A 252 -4.23 -9.86 -27.28
N LEU A 253 -3.07 -9.48 -26.73
CA LEU A 253 -1.88 -9.25 -27.57
C LEU A 253 -1.41 -10.53 -28.28
N LEU A 254 -1.43 -11.66 -27.60
CA LEU A 254 -1.08 -12.96 -28.22
C LEU A 254 -2.09 -13.36 -29.30
N LEU A 255 -3.39 -13.18 -29.07
CA LEU A 255 -4.44 -13.47 -30.06
C LEU A 255 -4.28 -12.58 -31.30
N LEU A 256 -3.98 -11.31 -31.14
CA LEU A 256 -3.69 -10.42 -32.27
C LEU A 256 -2.42 -10.87 -33.02
N PHE A 257 -1.33 -11.14 -32.27
CA PHE A 257 -0.09 -11.54 -32.86
C PHE A 257 -0.24 -12.82 -33.68
N PHE A 258 -0.75 -13.91 -33.09
CA PHE A 258 -0.90 -15.19 -33.78
C PHE A 258 -2.05 -15.17 -34.81
N GLY A 259 -3.07 -14.34 -34.63
CA GLY A 259 -4.15 -14.16 -35.58
C GLY A 259 -3.71 -13.46 -36.88
N PHE A 260 -2.84 -12.45 -36.77
CA PHE A 260 -2.32 -11.72 -37.92
C PHE A 260 -1.02 -12.30 -38.52
N LEU A 261 -0.30 -13.14 -37.77
CA LEU A 261 0.96 -13.75 -38.22
C LEU A 261 0.84 -14.51 -39.55
N PRO A 262 -0.19 -15.33 -39.79
CA PRO A 262 -0.37 -16.03 -41.08
C PRO A 262 -0.52 -15.09 -42.28
N TYR A 263 -1.16 -13.91 -42.09
CA TYR A 263 -1.27 -12.90 -43.11
C TYR A 263 0.09 -12.24 -43.44
N MET A 264 0.90 -11.97 -42.41
CA MET A 264 2.24 -11.42 -42.57
C MET A 264 3.21 -12.35 -43.28
N LEU A 265 3.05 -13.66 -43.04
CA LEU A 265 3.89 -14.72 -43.64
C LEU A 265 3.36 -15.28 -44.98
N GLY A 266 2.23 -14.80 -45.48
CA GLY A 266 1.60 -15.30 -46.68
C GLY A 266 1.09 -16.75 -46.56
N THR A 267 0.95 -17.27 -45.34
CA THR A 267 0.57 -18.66 -45.05
C THR A 267 -0.91 -18.80 -44.62
N VAL A 268 -1.70 -17.79 -44.88
CA VAL A 268 -3.14 -17.74 -44.50
C VAL A 268 -3.97 -18.94 -44.99
N HIS A 269 -3.55 -19.56 -46.08
CA HIS A 269 -4.24 -20.73 -46.68
C HIS A 269 -4.14 -22.01 -45.83
N VAL A 270 -3.18 -22.09 -44.90
CA VAL A 270 -2.93 -23.33 -44.11
C VAL A 270 -3.97 -23.51 -43.01
N PHE A 271 -4.29 -22.42 -42.29
CA PHE A 271 -5.29 -22.45 -41.21
C PHE A 271 -6.15 -21.17 -41.21
N PRO A 272 -6.95 -20.91 -42.24
CA PRO A 272 -7.65 -19.63 -42.37
C PRO A 272 -8.70 -19.39 -41.26
N THR A 273 -9.43 -20.42 -40.88
CA THR A 273 -10.49 -20.32 -39.86
C THR A 273 -9.93 -20.00 -38.46
N LEU A 274 -8.84 -20.67 -38.08
CA LEU A 274 -8.21 -20.47 -36.78
C LEU A 274 -7.57 -19.07 -36.67
N GLY A 275 -6.81 -18.66 -37.69
CA GLY A 275 -6.20 -17.34 -37.74
C GLY A 275 -7.24 -16.23 -37.67
N ASN A 276 -8.32 -16.33 -38.47
CA ASN A 276 -9.42 -15.36 -38.45
C ASN A 276 -10.14 -15.29 -37.09
N ALA A 277 -10.40 -16.44 -36.47
CA ALA A 277 -11.03 -16.49 -35.14
C ALA A 277 -10.14 -15.84 -34.07
N MET A 278 -8.83 -16.11 -34.07
CA MET A 278 -7.87 -15.49 -33.15
C MET A 278 -7.79 -13.99 -33.38
N ALA A 279 -7.71 -13.52 -34.63
CA ALA A 279 -7.68 -12.11 -34.97
C ALA A 279 -8.96 -11.41 -34.50
N ALA A 280 -10.15 -11.99 -34.77
CA ALA A 280 -11.42 -11.44 -34.34
C ALA A 280 -11.54 -11.31 -32.82
N LEU A 281 -11.19 -12.36 -32.06
CA LEU A 281 -11.16 -12.35 -30.59
C LEU A 281 -10.15 -11.32 -30.07
N GLY A 282 -8.97 -11.23 -30.69
CA GLY A 282 -7.99 -10.23 -30.37
C GLY A 282 -8.48 -8.79 -30.59
N CYS A 283 -9.19 -8.54 -31.69
CA CYS A 283 -9.81 -7.23 -31.98
C CYS A 283 -10.90 -6.88 -30.96
N ILE A 284 -11.73 -7.83 -30.54
CA ILE A 284 -12.73 -7.63 -29.49
C ILE A 284 -12.04 -7.25 -28.16
N GLY A 285 -10.99 -8.01 -27.79
CA GLY A 285 -10.22 -7.70 -26.59
C GLY A 285 -9.59 -6.30 -26.63
N LEU A 286 -9.00 -5.94 -27.78
CA LEU A 286 -8.42 -4.61 -27.99
C LEU A 286 -9.46 -3.49 -27.88
N ALA A 287 -10.66 -3.69 -28.47
CA ALA A 287 -11.76 -2.73 -28.34
C ALA A 287 -12.15 -2.52 -26.86
N GLY A 288 -12.22 -3.61 -26.07
CA GLY A 288 -12.45 -3.55 -24.63
C GLY A 288 -11.37 -2.75 -23.88
N ILE A 289 -10.09 -2.97 -24.20
CA ILE A 289 -8.96 -2.22 -23.62
C ILE A 289 -9.05 -0.73 -23.98
N ILE A 290 -9.39 -0.40 -25.21
CA ILE A 290 -9.55 0.99 -25.68
C ILE A 290 -10.71 1.68 -24.93
N LEU A 291 -11.86 1.04 -24.84
CA LEU A 291 -13.02 1.58 -24.11
C LEU A 291 -12.70 1.82 -22.64
N TYR A 292 -12.02 0.88 -21.98
CA TYR A 292 -11.56 1.04 -20.61
C TYR A 292 -10.58 2.20 -20.47
N THR A 293 -9.65 2.35 -21.39
CA THR A 293 -8.67 3.45 -21.40
C THR A 293 -9.34 4.82 -21.56
N ILE A 294 -10.34 4.91 -22.44
CA ILE A 294 -11.14 6.13 -22.64
C ILE A 294 -11.92 6.47 -21.36
N ALA A 295 -12.57 5.47 -20.73
CA ALA A 295 -13.31 5.68 -19.49
C ALA A 295 -12.40 6.20 -18.36
N LEU A 296 -11.22 5.61 -18.18
CA LEU A 296 -10.19 6.07 -17.22
C LEU A 296 -9.76 7.50 -17.50
N PHE A 297 -9.50 7.82 -18.76
CA PHE A 297 -9.06 9.15 -19.17
C PHE A 297 -10.11 10.21 -18.83
N ILE A 298 -11.37 9.96 -19.21
CA ILE A 298 -12.47 10.89 -18.97
C ILE A 298 -12.69 11.09 -17.47
N ASP A 299 -12.77 10.00 -16.71
CA ASP A 299 -13.04 10.05 -15.27
C ASP A 299 -11.93 10.79 -14.52
N SER A 300 -10.66 10.43 -14.76
CA SER A 300 -9.53 11.09 -14.12
C SER A 300 -9.35 12.54 -14.54
N SER A 301 -9.59 12.87 -15.83
CA SER A 301 -9.51 14.25 -16.30
C SER A 301 -10.56 15.14 -15.63
N ARG A 302 -11.76 14.61 -15.40
CA ARG A 302 -12.83 15.31 -14.69
C ARG A 302 -12.53 15.48 -13.21
N GLU A 303 -12.09 14.41 -12.53
CA GLU A 303 -11.78 14.44 -11.09
C GLU A 303 -10.62 15.38 -10.75
N ASN A 304 -9.59 15.40 -11.58
CA ASN A 304 -8.39 16.22 -11.35
C ASN A 304 -8.41 17.57 -12.10
N HIS A 305 -9.47 17.88 -12.85
CA HIS A 305 -9.57 19.08 -13.69
C HIS A 305 -8.34 19.28 -14.61
N SER A 306 -7.77 18.19 -15.13
CA SER A 306 -6.52 18.22 -15.91
C SER A 306 -6.43 17.08 -16.91
N ILE A 307 -6.33 17.42 -18.20
CA ILE A 307 -6.07 16.48 -19.30
C ILE A 307 -4.74 15.76 -19.10
N LYS A 308 -3.71 16.47 -18.65
CA LYS A 308 -2.35 15.91 -18.39
C LYS A 308 -2.40 14.83 -17.32
N ILE A 309 -3.10 15.08 -16.22
CA ILE A 309 -3.26 14.08 -15.16
C ILE A 309 -4.11 12.91 -15.68
N GLY A 310 -5.14 13.15 -16.47
CA GLY A 310 -5.92 12.10 -17.12
C GLY A 310 -5.07 11.13 -17.94
N LEU A 311 -4.17 11.66 -18.79
CA LEU A 311 -3.22 10.85 -19.56
C LEU A 311 -2.25 10.07 -18.68
N LEU A 312 -1.68 10.70 -17.64
CA LEU A 312 -0.81 10.03 -16.68
C LEU A 312 -1.54 8.94 -15.89
N SER A 313 -2.83 9.12 -15.63
CA SER A 313 -3.67 8.15 -14.90
C SER A 313 -3.91 6.86 -15.69
N ILE A 314 -3.94 6.90 -17.01
CA ILE A 314 -3.94 5.69 -17.84
C ILE A 314 -2.69 4.86 -17.51
N ARG A 315 -1.51 5.48 -17.58
CA ARG A 315 -0.25 4.79 -17.25
C ARG A 315 -0.25 4.29 -15.81
N ALA A 316 -0.74 5.07 -14.86
CA ALA A 316 -0.84 4.68 -13.45
C ALA A 316 -1.75 3.46 -13.26
N ALA A 317 -2.93 3.44 -13.88
CA ALA A 317 -3.90 2.34 -13.79
C ALA A 317 -3.33 1.04 -14.38
N PHE A 318 -2.74 1.10 -15.56
CA PHE A 318 -2.07 -0.07 -16.16
C PHE A 318 -0.88 -0.54 -15.32
N THR A 319 -0.07 0.39 -14.78
CA THR A 319 1.01 0.05 -13.85
C THR A 319 0.48 -0.68 -12.63
N GLN A 320 -0.62 -0.21 -12.05
CA GLN A 320 -1.24 -0.82 -10.87
C GLN A 320 -1.79 -2.21 -11.17
N LEU A 321 -2.62 -2.36 -12.18
CA LEU A 321 -3.30 -3.62 -12.47
C LEU A 321 -2.31 -4.69 -12.95
N MET A 322 -1.44 -4.34 -13.91
CA MET A 322 -0.45 -5.28 -14.43
C MET A 322 0.66 -5.58 -13.41
N GLY A 323 1.14 -4.56 -12.70
CA GLY A 323 2.16 -4.77 -11.67
C GLY A 323 1.67 -5.72 -10.58
N TYR A 324 0.46 -5.50 -10.05
CA TYR A 324 -0.15 -6.40 -9.08
C TYR A 324 -0.39 -7.79 -9.66
N GLY A 325 -0.97 -7.89 -10.88
CA GLY A 325 -1.25 -9.18 -11.52
C GLY A 325 0.02 -9.99 -11.78
N CYS A 326 1.10 -9.36 -12.24
CA CYS A 326 2.41 -10.01 -12.42
C CYS A 326 2.98 -10.50 -11.09
N GLY A 327 2.90 -9.69 -10.03
CA GLY A 327 3.34 -10.07 -8.68
C GLY A 327 2.55 -11.26 -8.14
N PHE A 328 1.21 -11.23 -8.32
CA PHE A 328 0.32 -12.31 -7.93
C PHE A 328 0.65 -13.63 -8.66
N LEU A 329 0.76 -13.60 -9.99
CA LEU A 329 1.09 -14.78 -10.81
C LEU A 329 2.47 -15.35 -10.47
N SER A 330 3.48 -14.47 -10.31
CA SER A 330 4.82 -14.88 -9.91
C SER A 330 4.83 -15.58 -8.56
N ALA A 331 4.13 -14.99 -7.57
CA ALA A 331 4.04 -15.59 -6.24
C ALA A 331 3.22 -16.88 -6.23
N TRP A 332 2.12 -16.92 -6.96
CA TRP A 332 1.30 -18.13 -7.11
C TRP A 332 2.11 -19.27 -7.68
N TRP A 333 2.85 -19.02 -8.77
CA TRP A 333 3.72 -20.04 -9.40
C TRP A 333 4.76 -20.56 -8.41
N LYS A 334 5.55 -19.66 -7.80
CA LYS A 334 6.64 -20.04 -6.90
C LYS A 334 6.15 -20.74 -5.63
N ARG A 335 5.06 -20.28 -5.02
CA ARG A 335 4.61 -20.76 -3.72
C ARG A 335 3.54 -21.84 -3.76
N CYS A 336 2.65 -21.80 -4.76
CA CYS A 336 1.56 -22.77 -4.87
C CYS A 336 1.89 -23.92 -5.83
N VAL A 337 2.61 -23.66 -6.94
CA VAL A 337 2.98 -24.68 -7.90
C VAL A 337 4.33 -25.33 -7.54
N LEU A 338 5.38 -24.51 -7.30
CA LEU A 338 6.72 -25.01 -6.99
C LEU A 338 6.95 -25.30 -5.49
N GLY A 339 6.00 -24.99 -4.62
CA GLY A 339 6.08 -25.25 -3.18
C GLY A 339 7.18 -24.51 -2.42
N GLN A 340 7.77 -23.45 -3.00
CA GLN A 340 8.86 -22.70 -2.38
C GLN A 340 8.40 -21.97 -1.12
N SER A 341 9.27 -21.86 -0.10
CA SER A 341 9.03 -21.02 1.06
C SER A 341 9.02 -19.53 0.67
N GLU A 342 8.42 -18.68 1.52
CA GLU A 342 8.36 -17.24 1.27
C GLU A 342 9.75 -16.63 1.06
N PHE A 343 10.69 -16.91 1.96
CA PHE A 343 12.04 -16.35 1.89
C PHE A 343 12.85 -16.88 0.71
N SER A 344 12.80 -18.18 0.41
CA SER A 344 13.50 -18.74 -0.74
C SER A 344 12.92 -18.27 -2.08
N ALA A 345 11.61 -18.04 -2.14
CA ALA A 345 10.94 -17.56 -3.34
C ALA A 345 11.29 -16.10 -3.71
N TYR A 346 11.66 -15.26 -2.71
CA TYR A 346 11.83 -13.80 -2.88
C TYR A 346 13.16 -13.28 -2.35
N ASN A 347 14.16 -14.10 -2.32
CA ASN A 347 15.42 -13.99 -1.57
C ASN A 347 16.39 -12.89 -2.06
N LYS A 348 15.97 -11.85 -2.76
CA LYS A 348 16.90 -10.78 -3.17
C LYS A 348 16.43 -9.44 -2.64
N THR A 349 17.18 -8.85 -1.73
CA THR A 349 17.27 -7.42 -1.41
C THR A 349 16.52 -6.84 -0.21
N PHE A 350 15.67 -7.55 0.54
CA PHE A 350 14.95 -6.92 1.64
C PHE A 350 15.64 -7.07 3.00
N TYR A 351 16.48 -8.10 3.18
CA TYR A 351 17.13 -8.44 4.46
C TYR A 351 18.66 -8.54 4.32
N LYS A 352 19.23 -7.74 3.42
CA LYS A 352 20.69 -7.61 3.36
C LYS A 352 21.08 -6.20 3.74
#